data_b691a549e8df6cee5890e8a35a5e99c8
#
_entry.id   b691a549e8df6cee5890e8a35a5e99c8
#
_cell.length_a   1.000
_cell.length_b   1.000
_cell.length_c   1.000
_cell.angle_alpha   90.00
_cell.angle_beta   90.00
_cell.angle_gamma   90.00
#
_symmetry.space_group_name_H-M   'P 1'
#
loop_
_entity.id
_entity.type
_entity.pdbx_description
1 polymer ?
#
loop_
_entity_poly.entity_id
_entity_poly.type
_entity_poly.pdbx_seq_one_letter_code
_entity_poly.pdbx_strand_id
1 'polypeptide(L)'
;MPAVARIDPKSVFSAEEWSRLTSRSSLRGMLLVAHAWGTIIAAVALVTLWPNPLTWLIAVTVVGARQLGLAILMHEAAHGGLHANKAINEWIGQWLCAVPVGADLASYRTYHLQHHKFTQQPEDPDLSLSAPFPITKESFYRKAIRDLTGQTFVKQRLPLFLSLFKRNSADDEISHESFVSSGADKMARFLCVNAVLFGLFWLADAGIWYFGVWVLAMATWLPLVTRVHNIAEHACTGTGPDPFSQARTTLANPVERLFIAPYWVNYHAEHHFFMYLPCYRLPEAHRLLKDKGFITRVTVSPGYLEVLRLATSARGA
;
A
#
# COMPACT_ATOMS: atom_id res chain seq x y z
N MET A 1 -0.33 18.63 -18.16
CA MET A 1 -0.87 17.81 -19.28
C MET A 1 -2.35 17.50 -19.03
N PRO A 2 -3.16 17.06 -20.04
CA PRO A 2 -4.52 16.59 -19.75
C PRO A 2 -4.48 15.38 -18.83
N ALA A 3 -5.51 15.22 -17.99
CA ALA A 3 -5.66 14.04 -17.15
C ALA A 3 -5.69 12.76 -18.00
N VAL A 4 -5.25 11.64 -17.43
CA VAL A 4 -5.31 10.32 -18.08
C VAL A 4 -6.77 10.02 -18.50
N ALA A 5 -6.95 9.52 -19.72
CA ALA A 5 -8.27 9.13 -20.20
C ALA A 5 -8.84 8.00 -19.34
N ARG A 6 -10.10 8.15 -18.91
CA ARG A 6 -10.79 7.10 -18.17
C ARG A 6 -11.45 6.12 -19.14
N ILE A 7 -11.40 4.85 -18.80
CA ILE A 7 -12.11 3.81 -19.53
C ILE A 7 -13.61 3.90 -19.15
N ASP A 8 -14.47 4.05 -20.15
CA ASP A 8 -15.93 3.95 -19.90
C ASP A 8 -16.27 2.49 -19.58
N PRO A 9 -16.76 2.18 -18.38
CA PRO A 9 -17.13 0.81 -18.02
C PRO A 9 -18.15 0.18 -18.98
N LYS A 10 -19.03 0.98 -19.58
CA LYS A 10 -20.05 0.50 -20.53
C LYS A 10 -19.43 -0.01 -21.85
N SER A 11 -18.23 0.43 -22.19
CA SER A 11 -17.51 -0.09 -23.36
C SER A 11 -16.89 -1.48 -23.12
N VAL A 12 -16.86 -1.92 -21.87
CA VAL A 12 -16.19 -3.15 -21.43
C VAL A 12 -17.18 -4.14 -20.82
N PHE A 13 -18.05 -3.69 -19.94
CA PHE A 13 -18.94 -4.54 -19.14
C PHE A 13 -20.41 -4.32 -19.49
N SER A 14 -21.22 -5.38 -19.40
CA SER A 14 -22.68 -5.22 -19.39
C SER A 14 -23.15 -4.50 -18.13
N ALA A 15 -24.37 -3.97 -18.13
CA ALA A 15 -24.94 -3.30 -16.97
C ALA A 15 -25.01 -4.22 -15.73
N GLU A 16 -25.31 -5.51 -15.95
CA GLU A 16 -25.35 -6.53 -14.89
C GLU A 16 -23.96 -6.82 -14.32
N GLU A 17 -22.96 -7.03 -15.17
CA GLU A 17 -21.56 -7.24 -14.77
C GLU A 17 -21.05 -6.04 -13.97
N TRP A 18 -21.30 -4.83 -14.46
CA TRP A 18 -20.87 -3.61 -13.78
C TRP A 18 -21.54 -3.43 -12.42
N SER A 19 -22.85 -3.64 -12.33
CA SER A 19 -23.60 -3.60 -11.07
C SER A 19 -23.03 -4.58 -10.04
N ARG A 20 -22.70 -5.82 -10.49
CA ARG A 20 -22.10 -6.85 -9.64
C ARG A 20 -20.68 -6.47 -9.20
N LEU A 21 -19.84 -5.96 -10.10
CA LEU A 21 -18.48 -5.55 -9.80
C LEU A 21 -18.44 -4.38 -8.81
N THR A 22 -19.32 -3.40 -8.93
CA THR A 22 -19.38 -2.23 -8.05
C THR A 22 -20.11 -2.48 -6.73
N SER A 23 -20.73 -3.65 -6.56
CA SER A 23 -21.43 -4.03 -5.33
C SER A 23 -20.46 -4.14 -4.15
N ARG A 24 -20.63 -3.23 -3.19
CA ARG A 24 -19.81 -3.15 -1.97
C ARG A 24 -20.44 -3.97 -0.83
N SER A 25 -19.60 -4.64 -0.06
CA SER A 25 -20.00 -5.38 1.14
C SER A 25 -19.24 -4.88 2.34
N SER A 26 -19.90 -4.19 3.25
CA SER A 26 -19.33 -3.75 4.53
C SER A 26 -18.77 -4.92 5.33
N LEU A 27 -19.48 -6.07 5.33
CA LEU A 27 -19.00 -7.27 6.03
C LEU A 27 -17.66 -7.75 5.47
N ARG A 28 -17.50 -7.80 4.14
CA ARG A 28 -16.20 -8.20 3.53
C ARG A 28 -15.09 -7.22 3.88
N GLY A 29 -15.34 -5.91 3.79
CA GLY A 29 -14.35 -4.91 4.18
C GLY A 29 -13.92 -5.06 5.63
N MET A 30 -14.88 -5.25 6.55
CA MET A 30 -14.59 -5.50 7.97
C MET A 30 -13.81 -6.79 8.20
N LEU A 31 -14.15 -7.87 7.49
CA LEU A 31 -13.43 -9.13 7.57
C LEU A 31 -11.97 -9.01 7.08
N LEU A 32 -11.69 -8.17 6.08
CA LEU A 32 -10.31 -7.91 5.64
C LEU A 32 -9.49 -7.20 6.73
N VAL A 33 -10.08 -6.21 7.41
CA VAL A 33 -9.42 -5.53 8.54
C VAL A 33 -9.21 -6.49 9.71
N ALA A 34 -10.22 -7.27 10.06
CA ALA A 34 -10.13 -8.30 11.10
C ALA A 34 -9.07 -9.37 10.76
N HIS A 35 -8.99 -9.79 9.50
CA HIS A 35 -7.94 -10.71 9.02
C HIS A 35 -6.53 -10.10 9.16
N ALA A 36 -6.34 -8.81 8.84
CA ALA A 36 -5.04 -8.16 9.01
C ALA A 36 -4.58 -8.21 10.47
N TRP A 37 -5.42 -7.74 11.38
CA TRP A 37 -5.11 -7.71 12.80
C TRP A 37 -5.03 -9.10 13.43
N GLY A 38 -5.94 -10.01 13.07
CA GLY A 38 -5.92 -11.39 13.54
C GLY A 38 -4.64 -12.13 13.16
N THR A 39 -4.13 -11.89 11.92
CA THR A 39 -2.84 -12.44 11.48
C THR A 39 -1.66 -11.85 12.24
N ILE A 40 -1.68 -10.54 12.53
CA ILE A 40 -0.65 -9.87 13.35
C ILE A 40 -0.66 -10.47 14.76
N ILE A 41 -1.82 -10.58 15.38
CA ILE A 41 -1.97 -11.16 16.72
C ILE A 41 -1.47 -12.61 16.75
N ALA A 42 -1.85 -13.43 15.77
CA ALA A 42 -1.41 -14.81 15.67
C ALA A 42 0.12 -14.94 15.51
N ALA A 43 0.75 -14.07 14.71
CA ALA A 43 2.19 -14.07 14.53
C ALA A 43 2.94 -13.66 15.81
N VAL A 44 2.42 -12.67 16.55
CA VAL A 44 2.97 -12.25 17.84
C VAL A 44 2.76 -13.36 18.88
N ALA A 45 1.58 -13.97 18.95
CA ALA A 45 1.31 -15.09 19.85
C ALA A 45 2.24 -16.27 19.57
N LEU A 46 2.50 -16.59 18.31
CA LEU A 46 3.42 -17.65 17.92
C LEU A 46 4.81 -17.45 18.54
N VAL A 47 5.42 -16.26 18.39
CA VAL A 47 6.75 -16.01 18.94
C VAL A 47 6.74 -15.85 20.46
N THR A 48 5.63 -15.41 21.06
CA THR A 48 5.49 -15.32 22.51
C THR A 48 5.44 -16.71 23.16
N LEU A 49 4.68 -17.63 22.56
CA LEU A 49 4.52 -18.99 23.09
C LEU A 49 5.72 -19.91 22.81
N TRP A 50 6.39 -19.71 21.69
CA TRP A 50 7.55 -20.50 21.27
C TRP A 50 8.70 -19.59 20.80
N PRO A 51 9.39 -18.88 21.73
CA PRO A 51 10.43 -17.91 21.40
C PRO A 51 11.69 -18.61 20.90
N ASN A 52 11.91 -18.51 19.57
CA ASN A 52 13.12 -19.01 18.92
C ASN A 52 13.39 -18.22 17.63
N PRO A 53 14.59 -18.31 17.01
CA PRO A 53 14.94 -17.53 15.82
C PRO A 53 13.98 -17.74 14.63
N LEU A 54 13.43 -18.95 14.43
CA LEU A 54 12.53 -19.25 13.33
C LEU A 54 11.16 -18.58 13.52
N THR A 55 10.55 -18.72 14.69
CA THR A 55 9.26 -18.10 15.00
C THR A 55 9.37 -16.56 15.00
N TRP A 56 10.50 -16.04 15.48
CA TRP A 56 10.79 -14.61 15.40
C TRP A 56 10.88 -14.12 13.95
N LEU A 57 11.63 -14.80 13.08
CA LEU A 57 11.73 -14.44 11.67
C LEU A 57 10.37 -14.49 10.96
N ILE A 58 9.58 -15.54 11.23
CA ILE A 58 8.20 -15.66 10.74
C ILE A 58 7.37 -14.47 11.23
N ALA A 59 7.42 -14.15 12.53
CA ALA A 59 6.64 -13.05 13.08
C ALA A 59 7.02 -11.70 12.44
N VAL A 60 8.30 -11.37 12.32
CA VAL A 60 8.75 -10.12 11.69
C VAL A 60 8.30 -10.01 10.24
N THR A 61 8.46 -11.08 9.46
CA THR A 61 8.11 -11.07 8.03
C THR A 61 6.60 -11.03 7.81
N VAL A 62 5.82 -11.79 8.58
CA VAL A 62 4.35 -11.80 8.50
C VAL A 62 3.77 -10.46 8.98
N VAL A 63 4.26 -9.94 10.12
CA VAL A 63 3.80 -8.64 10.63
C VAL A 63 4.11 -7.53 9.66
N GLY A 64 5.33 -7.45 9.08
CA GLY A 64 5.67 -6.44 8.09
C GLY A 64 4.82 -6.54 6.82
N ALA A 65 4.52 -7.76 6.36
CA ALA A 65 3.58 -7.98 5.26
C ALA A 65 2.14 -7.54 5.60
N ARG A 66 1.71 -7.72 6.85
CA ARG A 66 0.38 -7.22 7.31
C ARG A 66 0.38 -5.72 7.55
N GLN A 67 1.48 -5.11 7.92
CA GLN A 67 1.62 -3.65 7.96
C GLN A 67 1.46 -3.05 6.54
N LEU A 68 2.03 -3.66 5.50
CA LEU A 68 1.69 -3.33 4.11
C LEU A 68 0.20 -3.57 3.85
N GLY A 69 -0.35 -4.68 4.34
CA GLY A 69 -1.78 -4.98 4.23
C GLY A 69 -2.66 -3.90 4.84
N LEU A 70 -2.29 -3.32 6.00
CA LEU A 70 -2.99 -2.17 6.59
C LEU A 70 -2.91 -0.93 5.68
N ALA A 71 -1.76 -0.66 5.06
CA ALA A 71 -1.62 0.42 4.10
C ALA A 71 -2.52 0.21 2.86
N ILE A 72 -2.67 -1.02 2.38
CA ILE A 72 -3.58 -1.37 1.28
C ILE A 72 -5.05 -1.23 1.69
N LEU A 73 -5.41 -1.58 2.93
CA LEU A 73 -6.76 -1.36 3.44
C LEU A 73 -7.04 0.14 3.69
N MET A 74 -6.05 0.94 4.05
CA MET A 74 -6.16 2.40 4.03
C MET A 74 -6.41 2.92 2.60
N HIS A 75 -5.70 2.41 1.60
CA HIS A 75 -5.92 2.72 0.19
C HIS A 75 -7.36 2.35 -0.24
N GLU A 76 -7.86 1.18 0.15
CA GLU A 76 -9.26 0.78 -0.07
C GLU A 76 -10.24 1.77 0.58
N ALA A 77 -9.96 2.21 1.83
CA ALA A 77 -10.75 3.25 2.51
C ALA A 77 -10.69 4.60 1.79
N ALA A 78 -9.58 4.95 1.14
CA ALA A 78 -9.46 6.18 0.36
C ALA A 78 -10.46 6.21 -0.81
N HIS A 79 -10.79 5.05 -1.38
CA HIS A 79 -11.84 4.87 -2.40
C HIS A 79 -13.23 4.57 -1.82
N GLY A 80 -13.38 4.56 -0.49
CA GLY A 80 -14.65 4.25 0.18
C GLY A 80 -15.04 2.77 0.11
N GLY A 81 -14.07 1.86 -0.06
CA GLY A 81 -14.27 0.43 -0.32
C GLY A 81 -14.49 -0.44 0.92
N LEU A 82 -14.10 0.01 2.14
CA LEU A 82 -14.18 -0.82 3.33
C LEU A 82 -15.60 -0.92 3.92
N HIS A 83 -16.36 0.19 3.90
CA HIS A 83 -17.69 0.21 4.50
C HIS A 83 -18.66 1.14 3.75
N ALA A 84 -19.94 0.74 3.65
CA ALA A 84 -20.97 1.55 2.97
C ALA A 84 -21.25 2.87 3.69
N ASN A 85 -21.22 2.89 5.03
CA ASN A 85 -21.29 4.11 5.81
C ASN A 85 -19.97 4.85 5.76
N LYS A 86 -19.97 6.08 5.23
CA LYS A 86 -18.77 6.89 5.04
C LYS A 86 -18.03 7.17 6.34
N ALA A 87 -18.74 7.50 7.43
CA ALA A 87 -18.11 7.82 8.71
C ALA A 87 -17.35 6.60 9.29
N ILE A 88 -17.95 5.40 9.18
CA ILE A 88 -17.32 4.15 9.60
C ILE A 88 -16.11 3.84 8.71
N ASN A 89 -16.23 4.00 7.39
CA ASN A 89 -15.13 3.84 6.44
C ASN A 89 -13.94 4.75 6.79
N GLU A 90 -14.21 6.04 7.05
CA GLU A 90 -13.19 7.01 7.42
C GLU A 90 -12.52 6.64 8.76
N TRP A 91 -13.34 6.29 9.76
CA TRP A 91 -12.81 5.97 11.09
C TRP A 91 -11.92 4.72 11.06
N ILE A 92 -12.37 3.65 10.42
CA ILE A 92 -11.61 2.40 10.31
C ILE A 92 -10.34 2.60 9.48
N GLY A 93 -10.48 3.24 8.31
CA GLY A 93 -9.36 3.54 7.42
C GLY A 93 -8.30 4.39 8.10
N GLN A 94 -8.69 5.38 8.90
CA GLN A 94 -7.77 6.23 9.65
C GLN A 94 -7.14 5.47 10.83
N TRP A 95 -7.95 4.96 11.76
CA TRP A 95 -7.45 4.54 13.06
C TRP A 95 -7.00 3.08 13.12
N LEU A 96 -7.58 2.19 12.31
CA LEU A 96 -7.20 0.79 12.29
C LEU A 96 -6.25 0.43 11.13
N CYS A 97 -6.14 1.29 10.10
CA CYS A 97 -5.32 0.99 8.93
C CYS A 97 -4.16 1.98 8.75
N ALA A 98 -4.42 3.29 8.71
CA ALA A 98 -3.41 4.30 8.40
C ALA A 98 -2.46 4.59 9.58
N VAL A 99 -3.02 5.09 10.70
CA VAL A 99 -2.23 5.60 11.84
C VAL A 99 -1.31 4.56 12.45
N PRO A 100 -1.69 3.27 12.62
CA PRO A 100 -0.80 2.27 13.20
C PRO A 100 0.53 2.12 12.47
N VAL A 101 0.54 2.31 11.15
CA VAL A 101 1.73 2.24 10.29
C VAL A 101 2.29 3.62 9.93
N GLY A 102 1.77 4.68 10.55
CA GLY A 102 2.25 6.05 10.43
C GLY A 102 1.88 6.73 9.11
N ALA A 103 0.72 6.40 8.58
CA ALA A 103 0.08 7.09 7.47
C ALA A 103 -1.11 7.94 7.94
N ASP A 104 -1.68 8.73 7.04
CA ASP A 104 -2.88 9.54 7.28
C ASP A 104 -3.81 9.42 6.07
N LEU A 105 -5.03 8.97 6.31
CA LEU A 105 -5.99 8.64 5.25
C LEU A 105 -6.34 9.84 4.36
N ALA A 106 -6.55 11.02 4.96
CA ALA A 106 -6.97 12.20 4.21
C ALA A 106 -5.84 12.68 3.27
N SER A 107 -4.62 12.76 3.81
CA SER A 107 -3.43 13.13 3.03
C SER A 107 -3.14 12.11 1.93
N TYR A 108 -3.25 10.82 2.27
CA TYR A 108 -3.05 9.74 1.30
C TYR A 108 -4.09 9.82 0.18
N ARG A 109 -5.38 10.02 0.50
CA ARG A 109 -6.44 10.15 -0.51
C ARG A 109 -6.16 11.27 -1.50
N THR A 110 -5.78 12.46 -1.02
CA THR A 110 -5.46 13.60 -1.88
C THR A 110 -4.32 13.27 -2.83
N TYR A 111 -3.23 12.74 -2.28
CA TYR A 111 -2.05 12.29 -3.02
C TYR A 111 -2.40 11.20 -4.06
N HIS A 112 -3.14 10.18 -3.64
CA HIS A 112 -3.46 9.01 -4.46
C HIS A 112 -4.46 9.33 -5.60
N LEU A 113 -5.44 10.20 -5.36
CA LEU A 113 -6.35 10.65 -6.42
C LEU A 113 -5.62 11.53 -7.46
N GLN A 114 -4.58 12.27 -7.07
CA GLN A 114 -3.71 12.97 -8.01
C GLN A 114 -2.89 11.98 -8.84
N HIS A 115 -2.36 10.92 -8.23
CA HIS A 115 -1.69 9.82 -8.93
C HIS A 115 -2.60 9.17 -9.98
N HIS A 116 -3.84 8.80 -9.65
CA HIS A 116 -4.81 8.27 -10.61
C HIS A 116 -5.14 9.24 -11.75
N LYS A 117 -5.12 10.55 -11.46
CA LYS A 117 -5.41 11.58 -12.46
C LYS A 117 -4.28 11.76 -13.46
N PHE A 118 -3.04 11.58 -13.03
CA PHE A 118 -1.83 11.91 -13.80
C PHE A 118 -0.85 10.74 -13.92
N THR A 119 -1.32 9.50 -13.75
CA THR A 119 -0.49 8.30 -13.78
C THR A 119 0.57 8.34 -14.89
N GLN A 120 1.85 8.15 -14.53
CA GLN A 120 3.01 8.16 -15.42
C GLN A 120 3.25 9.50 -16.15
N GLN A 121 2.67 10.59 -15.68
CA GLN A 121 2.89 11.95 -16.23
C GLN A 121 3.75 12.78 -15.25
N PRO A 122 4.31 13.94 -15.68
CA PRO A 122 5.12 14.79 -14.81
C PRO A 122 4.42 15.28 -13.54
N GLU A 123 3.09 15.40 -13.56
CA GLU A 123 2.26 15.79 -12.41
C GLU A 123 1.93 14.62 -11.47
N ASP A 124 2.32 13.39 -11.83
CA ASP A 124 2.13 12.21 -10.99
C ASP A 124 3.06 12.27 -9.76
N PRO A 125 2.52 12.32 -8.53
CA PRO A 125 3.36 12.36 -7.34
C PRO A 125 4.16 11.06 -7.14
N ASP A 126 3.75 9.93 -7.75
CA ASP A 126 4.44 8.64 -7.70
C ASP A 126 5.46 8.43 -8.84
N LEU A 127 5.58 9.38 -9.76
CA LEU A 127 6.50 9.25 -10.90
C LEU A 127 7.94 8.94 -10.46
N SER A 128 8.39 9.52 -9.35
CA SER A 128 9.74 9.27 -8.80
C SER A 128 9.96 7.83 -8.33
N LEU A 129 8.89 7.07 -8.12
CA LEU A 129 8.94 5.66 -7.69
C LEU A 129 9.05 4.71 -8.88
N SER A 130 8.64 5.12 -10.08
CA SER A 130 8.59 4.31 -11.30
C SER A 130 9.56 4.74 -12.39
N ALA A 131 9.72 6.05 -12.63
CA ALA A 131 10.52 6.61 -13.71
C ALA A 131 12.00 6.20 -13.73
N PRO A 132 12.68 5.95 -12.57
CA PRO A 132 14.08 5.52 -12.59
C PRO A 132 14.32 4.12 -13.15
N PHE A 133 13.26 3.30 -13.31
CA PHE A 133 13.42 1.91 -13.75
C PHE A 133 13.45 1.77 -15.28
N PRO A 134 14.23 0.80 -15.82
CA PRO A 134 15.03 -0.20 -15.10
C PRO A 134 16.31 0.38 -14.48
N ILE A 135 16.72 -0.19 -13.34
CA ILE A 135 17.98 0.12 -12.65
C ILE A 135 18.94 -1.08 -12.69
N THR A 136 20.19 -0.91 -12.21
CA THR A 136 21.10 -2.05 -12.09
C THR A 136 20.78 -2.89 -10.85
N LYS A 137 21.20 -4.16 -10.83
CA LYS A 137 21.05 -5.05 -9.66
C LYS A 137 21.72 -4.48 -8.42
N GLU A 138 22.92 -3.91 -8.57
CA GLU A 138 23.68 -3.29 -7.47
C GLU A 138 22.90 -2.11 -6.87
N SER A 139 22.24 -1.29 -7.70
CA SER A 139 21.40 -0.20 -7.24
C SER A 139 20.20 -0.72 -6.45
N PHE A 140 19.56 -1.81 -6.93
CA PHE A 140 18.46 -2.46 -6.22
C PHE A 140 18.92 -3.02 -4.87
N TYR A 141 20.02 -3.77 -4.83
CA TYR A 141 20.56 -4.34 -3.57
C TYR A 141 20.91 -3.26 -2.54
N ARG A 142 21.55 -2.16 -2.97
CA ARG A 142 21.81 -1.02 -2.06
C ARG A 142 20.54 -0.45 -1.46
N LYS A 143 19.45 -0.35 -2.24
CA LYS A 143 18.15 0.12 -1.76
C LYS A 143 17.52 -0.89 -0.79
N ALA A 144 17.55 -2.18 -1.12
CA ALA A 144 17.05 -3.26 -0.27
C ALA A 144 17.80 -3.34 1.08
N ILE A 145 19.12 -3.18 1.07
CA ILE A 145 19.94 -3.13 2.30
C ILE A 145 19.53 -1.93 3.17
N ARG A 146 19.34 -0.74 2.58
CA ARG A 146 18.86 0.44 3.33
C ARG A 146 17.50 0.20 3.96
N ASP A 147 16.61 -0.51 3.27
CA ASP A 147 15.29 -0.86 3.80
C ASP A 147 15.45 -1.84 4.98
N LEU A 148 16.18 -2.94 4.80
CA LEU A 148 16.37 -3.97 5.81
C LEU A 148 17.19 -3.51 7.03
N THR A 149 18.01 -2.47 6.89
CA THR A 149 18.78 -1.88 8.00
C THR A 149 18.08 -0.71 8.70
N GLY A 150 16.82 -0.42 8.35
CA GLY A 150 16.02 0.63 8.97
C GLY A 150 16.35 2.06 8.52
N GLN A 151 17.35 2.27 7.66
CA GLN A 151 17.75 3.60 7.20
C GLN A 151 16.61 4.32 6.47
N THR A 152 15.83 3.60 5.65
CA THR A 152 14.65 4.16 4.97
C THR A 152 13.61 4.62 5.96
N PHE A 153 13.32 3.81 7.00
CA PHE A 153 12.37 4.16 8.06
C PHE A 153 12.80 5.44 8.80
N VAL A 154 14.04 5.52 9.23
CA VAL A 154 14.57 6.72 9.91
C VAL A 154 14.46 7.94 9.00
N LYS A 155 14.88 7.83 7.74
CA LYS A 155 14.81 8.94 6.78
C LYS A 155 13.38 9.45 6.57
N GLN A 156 12.39 8.58 6.59
CA GLN A 156 10.98 8.95 6.41
C GLN A 156 10.35 9.51 7.68
N ARG A 157 10.74 9.02 8.88
CA ARG A 157 10.11 9.39 10.15
C ARG A 157 10.76 10.57 10.85
N LEU A 158 12.08 10.75 10.68
CA LEU A 158 12.82 11.82 11.35
C LEU A 158 12.27 13.22 11.05
N PRO A 159 11.95 13.59 9.79
CA PRO A 159 11.37 14.91 9.53
C PRO A 159 10.01 15.12 10.21
N LEU A 160 9.16 14.08 10.24
CA LEU A 160 7.86 14.13 10.93
C LEU A 160 8.05 14.24 12.46
N PHE A 161 9.00 13.52 13.03
CA PHE A 161 9.32 13.61 14.45
C PHE A 161 9.84 15.01 14.81
N LEU A 162 10.75 15.56 14.00
CA LEU A 162 11.26 16.92 14.21
C LEU A 162 10.18 18.00 14.08
N SER A 163 9.11 17.74 13.33
CA SER A 163 7.99 18.69 13.20
C SER A 163 7.22 18.91 14.52
N LEU A 164 7.29 17.97 15.48
CA LEU A 164 6.70 18.14 16.82
C LEU A 164 7.33 19.31 17.60
N PHE A 165 8.57 19.63 17.28
CA PHE A 165 9.36 20.68 17.98
C PHE A 165 9.44 21.99 17.20
N LYS A 166 8.91 22.04 15.97
CA LYS A 166 8.81 23.28 15.22
C LYS A 166 7.70 24.15 15.82
N ARG A 167 8.01 25.36 16.26
CA ARG A 167 7.02 26.38 16.55
C ARG A 167 6.35 26.79 15.24
N ASN A 168 5.03 26.75 15.17
CA ASN A 168 4.29 27.32 14.07
C ASN A 168 4.59 28.82 14.05
N SER A 169 5.29 29.31 13.04
CA SER A 169 5.39 30.73 12.77
C SER A 169 4.02 31.19 12.26
N ALA A 170 3.49 32.28 12.82
CA ALA A 170 2.16 32.79 12.49
C ALA A 170 2.03 33.32 11.05
N ASP A 171 3.10 33.24 10.25
CA ASP A 171 3.21 33.75 8.89
C ASP A 171 3.06 32.70 7.78
N ASP A 172 2.74 31.43 8.13
CA ASP A 172 2.41 30.45 7.10
C ASP A 172 1.01 30.79 6.53
N GLU A 173 1.01 31.53 5.43
CA GLU A 173 -0.18 31.82 4.62
C GLU A 173 -1.03 30.56 4.46
N ILE A 174 -2.37 30.74 4.50
CA ILE A 174 -3.39 29.74 4.25
C ILE A 174 -3.18 29.14 2.85
N SER A 175 -2.20 28.24 2.74
CA SER A 175 -1.99 27.42 1.56
C SER A 175 -2.99 26.26 1.59
N HIS A 176 -3.23 25.62 0.46
CA HIS A 176 -4.08 24.42 0.30
C HIS A 176 -3.79 23.29 1.32
N GLU A 177 -2.76 23.41 2.14
CA GLU A 177 -2.37 22.52 3.22
C GLU A 177 -3.29 22.55 4.45
N SER A 178 -4.21 23.51 4.56
CA SER A 178 -5.14 23.58 5.71
C SER A 178 -6.12 22.38 5.78
N PHE A 179 -6.28 21.60 4.73
CA PHE A 179 -7.04 20.33 4.73
C PHE A 179 -6.18 19.09 5.03
N VAL A 180 -4.86 19.21 4.98
CA VAL A 180 -3.92 18.13 5.27
C VAL A 180 -3.38 18.34 6.67
N SER A 181 -3.61 17.38 7.59
CA SER A 181 -3.09 17.46 8.95
C SER A 181 -1.57 17.74 8.94
N SER A 182 -1.12 18.61 9.85
CA SER A 182 0.29 18.97 9.97
C SER A 182 1.19 17.74 10.23
N GLY A 183 2.48 17.86 9.95
CA GLY A 183 3.44 16.79 10.27
C GLY A 183 3.44 16.46 11.77
N ALA A 184 3.27 17.47 12.62
CA ALA A 184 3.17 17.31 14.08
C ALA A 184 1.92 16.51 14.48
N ASP A 185 0.74 16.83 13.91
CA ASP A 185 -0.51 16.09 14.19
C ASP A 185 -0.42 14.63 13.74
N LYS A 186 0.17 14.37 12.57
CA LYS A 186 0.39 12.99 12.08
C LYS A 186 1.29 12.21 13.04
N MET A 187 2.39 12.81 13.47
CA MET A 187 3.32 12.18 14.41
C MET A 187 2.68 11.98 15.77
N ALA A 188 1.95 12.95 16.30
CA ALA A 188 1.25 12.82 17.58
C ALA A 188 0.25 11.66 17.56
N ARG A 189 -0.60 11.56 16.52
CA ARG A 189 -1.55 10.44 16.35
C ARG A 189 -0.81 9.11 16.24
N PHE A 190 0.26 9.04 15.45
CA PHE A 190 1.10 7.84 15.33
C PHE A 190 1.63 7.39 16.69
N LEU A 191 2.20 8.31 17.46
CA LEU A 191 2.74 8.01 18.80
C LEU A 191 1.64 7.58 19.78
N CYS A 192 0.48 8.26 19.78
CA CYS A 192 -0.64 7.88 20.64
C CYS A 192 -1.16 6.46 20.35
N VAL A 193 -1.40 6.12 19.06
CA VAL A 193 -1.88 4.78 18.69
C VAL A 193 -0.82 3.72 18.99
N ASN A 194 0.46 4.02 18.71
CA ASN A 194 1.53 3.07 19.02
C ASN A 194 1.79 2.92 20.53
N ALA A 195 1.53 3.95 21.35
CA ALA A 195 1.52 3.82 22.80
C ALA A 195 0.40 2.90 23.30
N VAL A 196 -0.81 3.00 22.73
CA VAL A 196 -1.92 2.06 23.01
C VAL A 196 -1.54 0.64 22.58
N LEU A 197 -0.99 0.47 21.38
CA LEU A 197 -0.52 -0.85 20.92
C LEU A 197 0.54 -1.43 21.86
N PHE A 198 1.53 -0.63 22.26
CA PHE A 198 2.53 -1.06 23.25
C PHE A 198 1.86 -1.53 24.57
N GLY A 199 0.90 -0.76 25.07
CA GLY A 199 0.13 -1.14 26.26
C GLY A 199 -0.61 -2.47 26.08
N LEU A 200 -1.22 -2.72 24.92
CA LEU A 200 -1.88 -4.00 24.61
C LEU A 200 -0.88 -5.16 24.55
N PHE A 201 0.30 -4.96 23.93
CA PHE A 201 1.38 -5.96 23.94
C PHE A 201 1.85 -6.25 25.36
N TRP A 202 2.00 -5.22 26.18
CA TRP A 202 2.40 -5.37 27.59
C TRP A 202 1.39 -6.16 28.41
N LEU A 203 0.10 -5.86 28.28
CA LEU A 203 -0.98 -6.57 28.96
C LEU A 203 -1.12 -8.03 28.52
N ALA A 204 -0.61 -8.37 27.33
CA ALA A 204 -0.60 -9.72 26.78
C ALA A 204 0.72 -10.48 27.06
N ASP A 205 1.56 -9.99 28.00
CA ASP A 205 2.90 -10.54 28.29
C ASP A 205 3.83 -10.63 27.07
N ALA A 206 3.55 -9.82 26.05
CA ALA A 206 4.26 -9.75 24.77
C ALA A 206 5.05 -8.44 24.59
N GLY A 207 5.27 -7.64 25.64
CA GLY A 207 5.80 -6.28 25.58
C GLY A 207 7.15 -6.16 24.84
N ILE A 208 8.04 -7.15 24.96
CA ILE A 208 9.32 -7.17 24.23
C ILE A 208 9.09 -7.29 22.71
N TRP A 209 8.04 -7.99 22.27
CA TRP A 209 7.73 -8.22 20.86
C TRP A 209 7.12 -6.98 20.19
N TYR A 210 6.66 -6.00 20.97
CA TYR A 210 6.34 -4.69 20.41
C TYR A 210 7.57 -4.08 19.70
N PHE A 211 8.73 -4.11 20.31
CA PHE A 211 9.97 -3.63 19.69
C PHE A 211 10.58 -4.68 18.75
N GLY A 212 10.69 -5.93 19.21
CA GLY A 212 11.36 -7.01 18.50
C GLY A 212 10.60 -7.57 17.29
N VAL A 213 9.30 -7.25 17.14
CA VAL A 213 8.49 -7.67 16.00
C VAL A 213 7.78 -6.49 15.35
N TRP A 214 6.90 -5.76 16.06
CA TRP A 214 6.06 -4.71 15.46
C TRP A 214 6.89 -3.55 14.92
N VAL A 215 7.74 -2.94 15.77
CA VAL A 215 8.59 -1.80 15.38
C VAL A 215 9.67 -2.26 14.41
N LEU A 216 10.30 -3.40 14.66
CA LEU A 216 11.34 -3.94 13.80
C LEU A 216 10.80 -4.25 12.39
N ALA A 217 9.64 -4.88 12.27
CA ALA A 217 9.00 -5.13 10.99
C ALA A 217 8.70 -3.83 10.23
N MET A 218 8.19 -2.82 10.94
CA MET A 218 7.91 -1.50 10.39
C MET A 218 9.20 -0.78 9.93
N ALA A 219 10.30 -0.97 10.64
CA ALA A 219 11.57 -0.33 10.31
C ALA A 219 12.33 -1.03 9.18
N THR A 220 12.09 -2.32 8.94
CA THR A 220 12.94 -3.16 8.06
C THR A 220 12.13 -3.82 6.94
N TRP A 221 11.23 -4.75 7.29
CA TRP A 221 10.49 -5.54 6.30
C TRP A 221 9.46 -4.73 5.53
N LEU A 222 8.69 -3.88 6.21
CA LEU A 222 7.68 -3.03 5.56
C LEU A 222 8.28 -2.14 4.45
N PRO A 223 9.40 -1.40 4.65
CA PRO A 223 10.01 -0.63 3.57
C PRO A 223 10.43 -1.48 2.38
N LEU A 224 10.98 -2.68 2.61
CA LEU A 224 11.39 -3.59 1.56
C LEU A 224 10.19 -4.08 0.73
N VAL A 225 9.15 -4.61 1.39
CA VAL A 225 7.97 -5.13 0.66
C VAL A 225 7.20 -4.01 -0.03
N THR A 226 7.14 -2.81 0.56
CA THR A 226 6.56 -1.63 -0.08
C THR A 226 7.34 -1.23 -1.34
N ARG A 227 8.67 -1.30 -1.31
CA ARG A 227 9.50 -1.07 -2.51
C ARG A 227 9.19 -2.06 -3.62
N VAL A 228 9.15 -3.36 -3.30
CA VAL A 228 8.83 -4.40 -4.29
C VAL A 228 7.43 -4.21 -4.85
N HIS A 229 6.49 -3.85 -4.00
CA HIS A 229 5.11 -3.54 -4.37
C HIS A 229 5.05 -2.37 -5.35
N ASN A 230 5.62 -1.20 -5.00
CA ASN A 230 5.63 0.00 -5.86
C ASN A 230 6.31 -0.27 -7.22
N ILE A 231 7.40 -1.04 -7.24
CA ILE A 231 8.05 -1.46 -8.49
C ILE A 231 7.07 -2.29 -9.35
N ALA A 232 6.33 -3.20 -8.73
CA ALA A 232 5.42 -4.07 -9.45
C ALA A 232 4.24 -3.34 -10.07
N GLU A 233 3.84 -2.21 -9.54
CA GLU A 233 2.69 -1.45 -10.00
C GLU A 233 2.97 -0.68 -11.29
N HIS A 234 4.04 0.08 -11.34
CA HIS A 234 4.27 1.07 -12.41
C HIS A 234 5.67 1.04 -13.05
N ALA A 235 6.67 0.35 -12.47
CA ALA A 235 8.01 0.38 -13.05
C ALA A 235 8.05 -0.36 -14.39
N CYS A 236 8.68 0.26 -15.40
CA CYS A 236 8.79 -0.30 -16.76
C CYS A 236 7.42 -0.58 -17.42
N THR A 237 6.41 0.23 -17.14
CA THR A 237 5.12 0.24 -17.84
C THR A 237 5.08 1.32 -18.90
N GLY A 238 4.00 1.41 -19.67
CA GLY A 238 3.84 2.44 -20.70
C GLY A 238 3.66 3.83 -20.10
N THR A 239 4.24 4.83 -20.77
CA THR A 239 4.09 6.26 -20.42
C THR A 239 3.21 7.02 -21.43
N GLY A 240 2.63 6.30 -22.40
CA GLY A 240 1.77 6.86 -23.45
C GLY A 240 0.34 7.15 -22.96
N PRO A 241 -0.51 7.69 -23.85
CA PRO A 241 -1.89 8.08 -23.50
C PRO A 241 -2.85 6.89 -23.30
N ASP A 242 -2.45 5.66 -23.64
CA ASP A 242 -3.29 4.47 -23.48
C ASP A 242 -3.36 4.06 -22.01
N PRO A 243 -4.51 4.22 -21.34
CA PRO A 243 -4.66 3.90 -19.92
C PRO A 243 -4.40 2.41 -19.62
N PHE A 244 -4.57 1.51 -20.60
CA PHE A 244 -4.32 0.08 -20.41
C PHE A 244 -2.85 -0.28 -20.21
N SER A 245 -1.92 0.60 -20.59
CA SER A 245 -0.48 0.34 -20.53
C SER A 245 0.23 0.93 -19.32
N GLN A 246 -0.41 1.84 -18.56
CA GLN A 246 0.25 2.69 -17.54
C GLN A 246 0.44 2.01 -16.19
N ALA A 247 -0.27 0.91 -15.94
CA ALA A 247 -0.19 0.13 -14.70
C ALA A 247 -0.07 -1.36 -15.03
N ARG A 248 0.42 -2.14 -14.07
CA ARG A 248 0.64 -3.59 -14.26
C ARG A 248 -0.26 -4.41 -13.37
N THR A 249 -0.74 -5.53 -13.90
CA THR A 249 -1.24 -6.66 -13.11
C THR A 249 -0.17 -7.72 -12.99
N THR A 250 0.15 -8.13 -11.77
CA THR A 250 1.11 -9.21 -11.48
C THR A 250 0.34 -10.44 -11.00
N LEU A 251 0.47 -11.57 -11.70
CA LEU A 251 -0.21 -12.82 -11.33
C LEU A 251 0.51 -13.43 -10.13
N ALA A 252 0.11 -13.00 -8.93
CA ALA A 252 0.74 -13.40 -7.68
C ALA A 252 0.34 -14.81 -7.26
N ASN A 253 1.32 -15.65 -6.94
CA ASN A 253 1.13 -16.95 -6.31
C ASN A 253 0.74 -16.79 -4.81
N PRO A 254 0.31 -17.86 -4.10
CA PRO A 254 -0.10 -17.77 -2.70
C PRO A 254 0.96 -17.20 -1.76
N VAL A 255 2.25 -17.50 -1.97
CA VAL A 255 3.37 -16.99 -1.16
C VAL A 255 3.57 -15.50 -1.40
N GLU A 256 3.56 -15.06 -2.65
CA GLU A 256 3.63 -13.63 -3.01
C GLU A 256 2.44 -12.86 -2.43
N ARG A 257 1.24 -13.45 -2.46
CA ARG A 257 0.04 -12.85 -1.84
C ARG A 257 0.14 -12.73 -0.32
N LEU A 258 0.79 -13.69 0.33
CA LEU A 258 1.01 -13.64 1.78
C LEU A 258 1.97 -12.52 2.18
N PHE A 259 3.07 -12.33 1.43
CA PHE A 259 4.18 -11.49 1.86
C PHE A 259 4.31 -10.15 1.11
N ILE A 260 3.80 -10.03 -0.13
CA ILE A 260 4.05 -8.86 -0.99
C ILE A 260 2.75 -8.24 -1.50
N ALA A 261 1.73 -9.06 -1.81
CA ALA A 261 0.51 -8.63 -2.51
C ALA A 261 -0.77 -8.94 -1.71
N PRO A 262 -0.92 -8.45 -0.46
CA PRO A 262 -2.13 -8.68 0.31
C PRO A 262 -3.34 -8.02 -0.36
N TYR A 263 -4.52 -8.58 -0.11
CA TYR A 263 -5.82 -7.97 -0.47
C TYR A 263 -5.97 -7.62 -1.96
N TRP A 264 -5.48 -8.51 -2.85
CA TRP A 264 -5.62 -8.41 -4.32
C TRP A 264 -4.99 -7.17 -4.95
N VAL A 265 -4.12 -6.47 -4.24
CA VAL A 265 -3.43 -5.28 -4.77
C VAL A 265 -2.60 -5.58 -6.03
N ASN A 266 -2.26 -6.84 -6.25
CA ASN A 266 -1.57 -7.31 -7.45
C ASN A 266 -2.37 -7.13 -8.76
N TYR A 267 -3.69 -6.87 -8.68
CA TYR A 267 -4.54 -6.48 -9.82
C TYR A 267 -4.57 -4.95 -9.98
N HIS A 268 -3.40 -4.35 -9.97
CA HIS A 268 -3.28 -2.90 -9.91
C HIS A 268 -3.71 -2.20 -11.22
N ALA A 269 -3.53 -2.84 -12.39
CA ALA A 269 -4.04 -2.30 -13.64
C ALA A 269 -5.58 -2.18 -13.61
N GLU A 270 -6.29 -3.22 -13.17
CA GLU A 270 -7.76 -3.21 -13.04
C GLU A 270 -8.22 -2.15 -12.03
N HIS A 271 -7.46 -1.94 -10.96
CA HIS A 271 -7.71 -0.87 -10.02
C HIS A 271 -7.60 0.52 -10.69
N HIS A 272 -6.56 0.76 -11.50
CA HIS A 272 -6.42 2.01 -12.25
C HIS A 272 -7.53 2.22 -13.27
N PHE A 273 -7.97 1.16 -13.95
CA PHE A 273 -9.07 1.27 -14.91
C PHE A 273 -10.40 1.62 -14.26
N PHE A 274 -10.65 1.04 -13.07
CA PHE A 274 -11.93 1.09 -12.39
C PHE A 274 -11.75 1.29 -10.88
N MET A 275 -11.19 2.43 -10.48
CA MET A 275 -10.77 2.74 -9.11
C MET A 275 -11.87 2.64 -8.03
N TYR A 276 -13.14 2.50 -8.43
CA TYR A 276 -14.27 2.35 -7.51
C TYR A 276 -14.64 0.90 -7.23
N LEU A 277 -13.97 -0.06 -7.87
CA LEU A 277 -14.19 -1.48 -7.59
C LEU A 277 -13.57 -1.85 -6.24
N PRO A 278 -14.31 -2.53 -5.34
CA PRO A 278 -13.71 -3.09 -4.15
C PRO A 278 -12.59 -4.08 -4.49
N CYS A 279 -11.50 -4.09 -3.73
CA CYS A 279 -10.32 -4.91 -4.01
C CYS A 279 -10.65 -6.40 -4.23
N TYR A 280 -11.62 -6.95 -3.49
CA TYR A 280 -12.08 -8.34 -3.65
C TYR A 280 -12.87 -8.62 -4.93
N ARG A 281 -13.17 -7.59 -5.73
CA ARG A 281 -13.80 -7.70 -7.06
C ARG A 281 -12.79 -7.62 -8.21
N LEU A 282 -11.56 -7.16 -7.95
CA LEU A 282 -10.53 -7.02 -8.98
C LEU A 282 -10.21 -8.34 -9.71
N PRO A 283 -10.13 -9.51 -9.04
CA PRO A 283 -9.93 -10.80 -9.74
C PRO A 283 -11.08 -11.13 -10.71
N GLU A 284 -12.29 -10.74 -10.38
CA GLU A 284 -13.45 -10.94 -11.26
C GLU A 284 -13.39 -9.99 -12.46
N ALA A 285 -13.03 -8.73 -12.24
CA ALA A 285 -12.81 -7.77 -13.31
C ALA A 285 -11.71 -8.22 -14.27
N HIS A 286 -10.58 -8.72 -13.74
CA HIS A 286 -9.49 -9.29 -14.55
C HIS A 286 -9.97 -10.44 -15.44
N ARG A 287 -10.72 -11.39 -14.88
CA ARG A 287 -11.27 -12.50 -15.63
C ARG A 287 -12.17 -12.02 -16.78
N LEU A 288 -13.10 -11.10 -16.51
CA LEU A 288 -13.99 -10.54 -17.53
C LEU A 288 -13.23 -9.78 -18.62
N LEU A 289 -12.20 -9.00 -18.25
CA LEU A 289 -11.31 -8.35 -19.24
C LEU A 289 -10.61 -9.38 -20.13
N LYS A 290 -10.17 -10.50 -19.57
CA LYS A 290 -9.54 -11.59 -20.30
C LYS A 290 -10.55 -12.26 -21.24
N ASP A 291 -11.72 -12.63 -20.76
CA ASP A 291 -12.77 -13.31 -21.54
C ASP A 291 -13.27 -12.44 -22.71
N LYS A 292 -13.21 -11.12 -22.56
CA LYS A 292 -13.60 -10.14 -23.60
C LYS A 292 -12.43 -9.68 -24.49
N GLY A 293 -11.23 -10.25 -24.33
CA GLY A 293 -10.05 -9.96 -25.17
C GLY A 293 -9.30 -8.66 -24.84
N PHE A 294 -9.71 -7.87 -23.81
CA PHE A 294 -9.02 -6.63 -23.42
C PHE A 294 -7.66 -6.87 -22.78
N ILE A 295 -7.40 -8.07 -22.27
CA ILE A 295 -6.16 -8.40 -21.54
C ILE A 295 -4.90 -8.24 -22.41
N THR A 296 -5.01 -8.32 -23.72
CA THR A 296 -3.87 -8.14 -24.65
C THR A 296 -3.32 -6.72 -24.65
N ARG A 297 -4.09 -5.75 -24.17
CA ARG A 297 -3.67 -4.35 -24.03
C ARG A 297 -3.07 -4.05 -22.65
N VAL A 298 -3.32 -4.91 -21.66
CA VAL A 298 -2.91 -4.73 -20.27
C VAL A 298 -1.49 -5.25 -20.07
N THR A 299 -0.66 -4.51 -19.36
CA THR A 299 0.65 -5.00 -18.93
C THR A 299 0.46 -6.05 -17.83
N VAL A 300 0.69 -7.32 -18.16
CA VAL A 300 0.56 -8.45 -17.24
C VAL A 300 1.91 -9.14 -17.05
N SER A 301 2.30 -9.38 -15.79
CA SER A 301 3.50 -10.16 -15.45
C SER A 301 3.12 -11.46 -14.73
N PRO A 302 3.84 -12.58 -15.00
CA PRO A 302 3.50 -13.89 -14.43
C PRO A 302 3.84 -14.03 -12.94
N GLY A 303 4.56 -13.09 -12.34
CA GLY A 303 4.94 -13.08 -10.92
C GLY A 303 5.89 -11.94 -10.58
N TYR A 304 6.10 -11.72 -9.29
CA TYR A 304 6.96 -10.62 -8.78
C TYR A 304 8.43 -10.80 -9.13
N LEU A 305 8.92 -12.04 -9.22
CA LEU A 305 10.31 -12.30 -9.63
C LEU A 305 10.58 -11.79 -11.04
N GLU A 306 9.64 -11.99 -11.97
CA GLU A 306 9.80 -11.50 -13.34
C GLU A 306 9.78 -9.99 -13.42
N VAL A 307 8.90 -9.35 -12.63
CA VAL A 307 8.91 -7.89 -12.49
C VAL A 307 10.26 -7.38 -11.99
N LEU A 308 10.82 -8.00 -10.96
CA LEU A 308 12.13 -7.60 -10.42
C LEU A 308 13.26 -7.82 -11.43
N ARG A 309 13.23 -8.91 -12.20
CA ARG A 309 14.19 -9.14 -13.29
C ARG A 309 14.14 -8.02 -14.33
N LEU A 310 12.94 -7.64 -14.76
CA LEU A 310 12.73 -6.54 -15.68
C LEU A 310 13.21 -5.21 -15.08
N ALA A 311 12.78 -4.90 -13.87
CA ALA A 311 13.12 -3.66 -13.18
C ALA A 311 14.62 -3.51 -12.84
N THR A 312 15.38 -4.63 -12.83
CA THR A 312 16.83 -4.64 -12.56
C THR A 312 17.66 -5.01 -13.79
N SER A 313 17.13 -4.81 -14.98
CA SER A 313 17.78 -5.22 -16.24
C SER A 313 18.75 -4.19 -16.82
N ALA A 314 18.87 -2.98 -16.24
CA ALA A 314 19.84 -2.01 -16.72
C ALA A 314 21.27 -2.55 -16.59
N ARG A 315 22.08 -2.34 -17.63
CA ARG A 315 23.51 -2.66 -17.58
C ARG A 315 24.23 -1.61 -16.72
N GLY A 316 25.18 -2.02 -15.90
CA GLY A 316 26.10 -1.09 -15.25
C GLY A 316 26.90 -0.32 -16.31
N ALA A 317 27.11 0.95 -16.07
CA ALA A 317 28.02 1.78 -16.89
C ALA A 317 29.46 1.40 -16.63
#